data_ecbc4cdaa7f8e9bda4672da481b9e98e
#
_entry.id   ecbc4cdaa7f8e9bda4672da481b9e98e
#
_cell.length_a   1.000
_cell.length_b   1.000
_cell.length_c   1.000
_cell.angle_alpha   90.00
_cell.angle_beta   90.00
_cell.angle_gamma   90.00
#
_symmetry.space_group_name_H-M   'P 1'
#
loop_
_entity.id
_entity.type
_entity.pdbx_description
1 polymer ?
#
loop_
_entity_poly.entity_id
_entity_poly.type
_entity_poly.pdbx_seq_one_letter_code
_entity_poly.pdbx_strand_id
1 'polypeptide(L)'
;MKTTKGNITLLLFTDKAPGSVANFLELCQKDFYDNKFFHRVVPNFVVQAGCPRGDGYGALNYTIRSELNLNYYLETGLLGMAHAGNHSEGTQFFITHSPAPHLDGNYTIFGKVKEGMDVVHTLYQGDKIIDVIILKANK
;
A
#
# COMPACT_ATOMS: atom_id res chain seq x y z
N MET A 1 6.15 8.45 3.26
CA MET A 1 5.64 8.64 1.88
C MET A 1 5.21 10.07 1.72
N LYS A 2 5.80 10.77 0.77
CA LYS A 2 5.46 12.15 0.44
C LYS A 2 4.51 12.15 -0.75
N THR A 3 3.38 12.81 -0.61
CA THR A 3 2.34 12.85 -1.65
C THR A 3 2.02 14.29 -2.04
N THR A 4 1.25 14.46 -3.11
CA THR A 4 0.77 15.78 -3.55
C THR A 4 -0.17 16.45 -2.55
N LYS A 5 -0.68 15.71 -1.55
CA LYS A 5 -1.56 16.26 -0.48
C LYS A 5 -0.86 16.36 0.88
N GLY A 6 0.36 15.87 1.02
CA GLY A 6 1.11 15.89 2.27
C GLY A 6 1.82 14.57 2.55
N ASN A 7 2.33 14.44 3.76
CA ASN A 7 3.15 13.30 4.16
C ASN A 7 2.33 12.25 4.91
N ILE A 8 2.65 10.98 4.64
CA ILE A 8 2.06 9.82 5.32
C ILE A 8 3.21 8.99 5.86
N THR A 9 3.20 8.70 7.16
CA THR A 9 4.17 7.81 7.78
C THR A 9 3.55 6.43 7.93
N LEU A 10 4.24 5.42 7.38
CA LEU A 10 3.79 4.03 7.40
C LEU A 10 4.64 3.22 8.37
N LEU A 11 4.01 2.33 9.12
CA LEU A 11 4.66 1.29 9.91
C LEU A 11 4.47 -0.03 9.18
N LEU A 12 5.57 -0.72 8.86
CA LEU A 12 5.54 -1.98 8.13
C LEU A 12 5.59 -3.18 9.08
N PHE A 13 4.81 -4.21 8.79
CA PHE A 13 4.69 -5.42 9.62
C PHE A 13 5.66 -6.49 9.13
N THR A 14 6.94 -6.30 9.44
CA THR A 14 8.03 -7.18 8.98
C THR A 14 7.85 -8.64 9.44
N ASP A 15 7.35 -8.86 10.64
CA ASP A 15 7.14 -10.22 11.18
C ASP A 15 5.94 -10.92 10.58
N LYS A 16 4.91 -10.17 10.17
CA LYS A 16 3.65 -10.74 9.69
C LYS A 16 3.63 -10.97 8.19
N ALA A 17 4.31 -10.11 7.44
CA ALA A 17 4.37 -10.17 5.99
C ALA A 17 5.79 -9.86 5.49
N PRO A 18 6.77 -10.69 5.83
CA PRO A 18 8.17 -10.40 5.53
C PRO A 18 8.46 -10.26 4.03
N GLY A 19 7.86 -11.08 3.20
CA GLY A 19 8.05 -11.02 1.75
C GLY A 19 7.45 -9.78 1.13
N SER A 20 6.24 -9.41 1.53
CA SER A 20 5.57 -8.20 1.05
C SER A 20 6.31 -6.94 1.49
N VAL A 21 6.78 -6.91 2.74
CA VAL A 21 7.58 -5.79 3.27
C VAL A 21 8.91 -5.67 2.54
N ALA A 22 9.62 -6.78 2.34
CA ALA A 22 10.90 -6.78 1.61
C ALA A 22 10.72 -6.28 0.18
N ASN A 23 9.69 -6.72 -0.51
CA ASN A 23 9.36 -6.28 -1.87
C ASN A 23 9.07 -4.77 -1.90
N PHE A 24 8.23 -4.30 -1.00
CA PHE A 24 7.88 -2.88 -0.90
C PHE A 24 9.11 -2.01 -0.65
N LEU A 25 9.96 -2.41 0.31
CA LEU A 25 11.18 -1.66 0.63
C LEU A 25 12.16 -1.65 -0.54
N GLU A 26 12.33 -2.76 -1.24
CA GLU A 26 13.19 -2.81 -2.42
C GLU A 26 12.72 -1.86 -3.50
N LEU A 27 11.41 -1.82 -3.77
CA LEU A 27 10.82 -0.88 -4.72
C LEU A 27 11.02 0.57 -4.29
N CYS A 28 10.89 0.86 -3.00
CA CYS A 28 11.16 2.19 -2.45
C CYS A 28 12.63 2.58 -2.64
N GLN A 29 13.57 1.66 -2.41
CA GLN A 29 15.00 1.90 -2.59
C GLN A 29 15.38 2.18 -4.05
N LYS A 30 14.62 1.67 -4.99
CA LYS A 30 14.81 1.88 -6.42
C LYS A 30 14.03 3.07 -6.97
N ASP A 31 13.44 3.87 -6.09
CA ASP A 31 12.60 5.02 -6.44
C ASP A 31 11.41 4.64 -7.35
N PHE A 32 10.97 3.39 -7.27
CA PHE A 32 9.90 2.87 -8.13
C PHE A 32 8.60 3.64 -7.97
N TYR A 33 8.25 4.01 -6.73
CA TYR A 33 6.98 4.68 -6.44
C TYR A 33 6.98 6.17 -6.75
N ASP A 34 8.13 6.76 -7.10
CA ASP A 34 8.21 8.17 -7.44
C ASP A 34 7.33 8.49 -8.64
N ASN A 35 6.48 9.51 -8.50
CA ASN A 35 5.54 9.97 -9.50
C ASN A 35 4.46 8.94 -9.89
N LYS A 36 4.25 7.89 -9.11
CA LYS A 36 3.14 6.96 -9.33
C LYS A 36 1.83 7.56 -8.86
N PHE A 37 0.78 7.31 -9.62
CA PHE A 37 -0.56 7.84 -9.33
C PHE A 37 -1.29 7.02 -8.28
N PHE A 38 -2.12 7.70 -7.48
CA PHE A 38 -3.26 7.06 -6.84
C PHE A 38 -4.34 6.90 -7.92
N HIS A 39 -4.28 5.81 -8.63
CA HIS A 39 -5.12 5.58 -9.82
C HIS A 39 -6.55 5.17 -9.46
N ARG A 40 -6.81 4.77 -8.22
CA ARG A 40 -8.13 4.38 -7.74
C ARG A 40 -8.33 4.92 -6.33
N VAL A 41 -9.38 5.70 -6.14
CA VAL A 41 -9.80 6.20 -4.84
C VAL A 41 -11.29 5.96 -4.69
N VAL A 42 -11.68 5.14 -3.72
CA VAL A 42 -13.08 4.87 -3.41
C VAL A 42 -13.34 5.42 -2.01
N PRO A 43 -14.11 6.52 -1.88
CA PRO A 43 -14.41 7.13 -0.59
C PRO A 43 -14.96 6.12 0.41
N ASN A 44 -14.53 6.23 1.65
CA ASN A 44 -14.91 5.33 2.76
C ASN A 44 -14.48 3.87 2.56
N PHE A 45 -13.63 3.60 1.59
CA PHE A 45 -13.09 2.26 1.34
C PHE A 45 -11.57 2.27 1.25
N VAL A 46 -10.99 2.61 0.09
CA VAL A 46 -9.53 2.54 -0.12
C VAL A 46 -9.01 3.66 -1.02
N VAL A 47 -7.71 3.94 -0.88
CA VAL A 47 -6.89 4.60 -1.90
C VAL A 47 -5.86 3.57 -2.39
N GLN A 48 -5.67 3.45 -3.69
CA GLN A 48 -4.81 2.46 -4.31
C GLN A 48 -3.80 3.11 -5.26
N ALA A 49 -2.55 2.65 -5.18
CA ALA A 49 -1.44 3.20 -5.94
C ALA A 49 -0.44 2.12 -6.33
N GLY A 50 0.63 2.50 -7.04
CA GLY A 50 1.76 1.64 -7.34
C GLY A 50 1.68 0.89 -8.67
N CYS A 51 0.68 1.19 -9.50
CA CYS A 51 0.60 0.61 -10.84
C CYS A 51 1.68 1.21 -11.76
N PRO A 52 2.53 0.40 -12.41
CA PRO A 52 3.55 0.91 -13.34
C PRO A 52 2.97 1.75 -14.47
N ARG A 53 1.79 1.39 -14.98
CA ARG A 53 1.11 2.12 -16.06
C ARG A 53 0.23 3.27 -15.56
N GLY A 54 -0.13 3.27 -14.28
CA GLY A 54 -1.01 4.27 -13.69
C GLY A 54 -2.50 4.06 -13.96
N ASP A 55 -2.90 2.91 -14.52
CA ASP A 55 -4.30 2.60 -14.88
C ASP A 55 -4.89 1.41 -14.11
N GLY A 56 -4.11 0.79 -13.24
CA GLY A 56 -4.51 -0.39 -12.48
C GLY A 56 -4.22 -1.73 -13.16
N TYR A 57 -3.85 -1.73 -14.43
CA TYR A 57 -3.61 -2.95 -15.22
C TYR A 57 -2.13 -3.23 -15.48
N GLY A 58 -1.24 -2.32 -15.09
CA GLY A 58 0.19 -2.52 -15.26
C GLY A 58 0.78 -3.46 -14.21
N ALA A 59 1.82 -4.19 -14.59
CA ALA A 59 2.56 -5.06 -13.70
C ALA A 59 4.02 -5.14 -14.15
N LEU A 60 4.91 -5.48 -13.21
CA LEU A 60 6.26 -5.88 -13.53
C LEU A 60 6.28 -7.37 -13.90
N ASN A 61 7.46 -7.88 -14.26
CA ASN A 61 7.62 -9.25 -14.75
C ASN A 61 7.72 -10.31 -13.63
N TYR A 62 7.23 -9.99 -12.43
CA TYR A 62 7.22 -10.92 -11.31
C TYR A 62 5.98 -10.71 -10.45
N THR A 63 5.66 -11.72 -9.65
CA THR A 63 4.66 -11.65 -8.59
C THR A 63 5.26 -12.20 -7.30
N ILE A 64 4.67 -11.85 -6.18
CA ILE A 64 5.05 -12.37 -4.87
C ILE A 64 3.91 -13.19 -4.27
N ARG A 65 4.27 -14.06 -3.34
CA ARG A 65 3.30 -14.90 -2.66
C ARG A 65 2.45 -14.08 -1.69
N SER A 66 1.16 -14.38 -1.64
CA SER A 66 0.26 -13.83 -0.61
C SER A 66 0.69 -14.31 0.78
N GLU A 67 0.61 -13.43 1.77
CA GLU A 67 0.93 -13.71 3.17
C GLU A 67 -0.32 -13.49 4.01
N LEU A 68 -1.28 -14.42 3.86
CA LEU A 68 -2.61 -14.35 4.47
C LEU A 68 -2.56 -14.88 5.90
N ASN A 69 -2.02 -14.07 6.81
CA ASN A 69 -2.00 -14.41 8.24
C ASN A 69 -3.38 -14.17 8.87
N LEU A 70 -3.49 -14.40 10.18
CA LEU A 70 -4.70 -14.13 10.97
C LEU A 70 -4.91 -12.62 11.20
N ASN A 71 -4.59 -11.80 10.21
CA ASN A 71 -4.83 -10.36 10.25
C ASN A 71 -6.14 -10.03 9.57
N TYR A 72 -6.89 -9.12 10.18
CA TYR A 72 -8.20 -8.73 9.72
C TYR A 72 -8.24 -7.23 9.45
N TYR A 73 -9.03 -6.82 8.47
CA TYR A 73 -9.24 -5.42 8.11
C TYR A 73 -10.23 -4.75 9.07
N LEU A 74 -9.88 -4.72 10.35
CA LEU A 74 -10.70 -4.19 11.43
C LEU A 74 -10.42 -2.73 11.76
N GLU A 75 -9.38 -2.15 11.17
CA GLU A 75 -8.93 -0.80 11.48
C GLU A 75 -8.92 0.08 10.24
N THR A 76 -8.96 1.39 10.48
CA THR A 76 -8.68 2.41 9.47
C THR A 76 -7.18 2.49 9.22
N GLY A 77 -6.78 2.71 7.98
CA GLY A 77 -5.38 2.96 7.63
C GLY A 77 -4.50 1.73 7.51
N LEU A 78 -5.08 0.57 7.27
CA LEU A 78 -4.29 -0.63 6.98
C LEU A 78 -3.75 -0.61 5.56
N LEU A 79 -2.51 -1.08 5.42
CA LEU A 79 -1.78 -1.15 4.17
C LEU A 79 -1.87 -2.58 3.64
N GLY A 80 -2.49 -2.76 2.50
CA GLY A 80 -2.71 -4.07 1.90
C GLY A 80 -2.15 -4.16 0.49
N MET A 81 -1.80 -5.38 0.06
CA MET A 81 -1.35 -5.65 -1.30
C MET A 81 -2.54 -5.92 -2.22
N ALA A 82 -2.64 -5.14 -3.29
CA ALA A 82 -3.62 -5.40 -4.34
C ALA A 82 -3.19 -6.62 -5.18
N HIS A 83 -4.16 -7.37 -5.68
CA HIS A 83 -3.89 -8.53 -6.54
C HIS A 83 -5.08 -8.82 -7.48
N ALA A 84 -4.82 -9.66 -8.48
CA ALA A 84 -5.83 -10.19 -9.41
C ALA A 84 -6.12 -11.68 -9.13
N GLY A 85 -5.92 -12.13 -7.92
CA GLY A 85 -6.04 -13.51 -7.44
C GLY A 85 -4.89 -13.85 -6.49
N ASN A 86 -4.99 -14.97 -5.76
CA ASN A 86 -3.96 -15.38 -4.80
C ASN A 86 -2.59 -15.50 -5.48
N HIS A 87 -1.55 -15.05 -4.78
CA HIS A 87 -0.15 -15.12 -5.23
C HIS A 87 0.11 -14.34 -6.52
N SER A 88 -0.62 -13.24 -6.73
CA SER A 88 -0.41 -12.34 -7.88
C SER A 88 -0.05 -10.92 -7.47
N GLU A 89 0.28 -10.69 -6.20
CA GLU A 89 0.74 -9.41 -5.70
C GLU A 89 2.07 -9.01 -6.38
N GLY A 90 2.31 -7.72 -6.48
CA GLY A 90 3.54 -7.18 -7.05
C GLY A 90 3.82 -5.77 -6.55
N THR A 91 3.40 -4.75 -7.29
CA THR A 91 3.73 -3.36 -6.97
C THR A 91 2.57 -2.56 -6.41
N GLN A 92 1.34 -2.93 -6.71
CA GLN A 92 0.16 -2.16 -6.29
C GLN A 92 -0.22 -2.44 -4.84
N PHE A 93 -0.55 -1.39 -4.13
CA PHE A 93 -1.00 -1.46 -2.75
C PHE A 93 -2.18 -0.53 -2.53
N PHE A 94 -2.88 -0.72 -1.42
CA PHE A 94 -3.97 0.17 -1.02
C PHE A 94 -3.87 0.50 0.47
N ILE A 95 -4.48 1.62 0.84
CA ILE A 95 -4.64 2.03 2.24
C ILE A 95 -6.14 2.13 2.50
N THR A 96 -6.63 1.50 3.57
CA THR A 96 -8.06 1.53 3.89
C THR A 96 -8.47 2.85 4.54
N HIS A 97 -9.61 3.39 4.13
CA HIS A 97 -10.24 4.56 4.74
C HIS A 97 -10.99 4.20 6.03
N SER A 98 -11.49 2.97 6.11
CA SER A 98 -12.32 2.47 7.20
C SER A 98 -12.18 0.97 7.30
N PRO A 99 -12.66 0.33 8.38
CA PRO A 99 -12.67 -1.14 8.45
C PRO A 99 -13.33 -1.76 7.23
N ALA A 100 -12.73 -2.81 6.70
CA ALA A 100 -13.17 -3.48 5.49
C ALA A 100 -13.14 -5.00 5.65
N PRO A 101 -14.00 -5.58 6.52
CA PRO A 101 -13.94 -7.00 6.85
C PRO A 101 -14.15 -7.95 5.67
N HIS A 102 -14.75 -7.48 4.59
CA HIS A 102 -14.89 -8.27 3.36
C HIS A 102 -13.56 -8.55 2.65
N LEU A 103 -12.48 -7.88 3.04
CA LEU A 103 -11.12 -8.14 2.53
C LEU A 103 -10.38 -9.19 3.34
N ASP A 104 -10.93 -9.59 4.49
CA ASP A 104 -10.28 -10.54 5.40
C ASP A 104 -9.98 -11.87 4.69
N GLY A 105 -8.75 -12.36 4.89
CA GLY A 105 -8.32 -13.64 4.33
C GLY A 105 -8.05 -13.64 2.83
N ASN A 106 -8.23 -12.53 2.12
CA ASN A 106 -8.05 -12.44 0.68
C ASN A 106 -6.92 -11.51 0.24
N TYR A 107 -6.50 -10.60 1.11
CA TYR A 107 -5.48 -9.60 0.79
C TYR A 107 -4.46 -9.50 1.92
N THR A 108 -3.18 -9.60 1.56
CA THR A 108 -2.08 -9.47 2.51
C THR A 108 -2.10 -8.09 3.16
N ILE A 109 -2.08 -8.05 4.51
CA ILE A 109 -1.86 -6.83 5.28
C ILE A 109 -0.37 -6.77 5.63
N PHE A 110 0.32 -5.73 5.19
CA PHE A 110 1.77 -5.62 5.44
C PHE A 110 2.19 -4.37 6.19
N GLY A 111 1.25 -3.54 6.60
CA GLY A 111 1.55 -2.34 7.38
C GLY A 111 0.32 -1.57 7.78
N LYS A 112 0.57 -0.38 8.35
CA LYS A 112 -0.49 0.56 8.69
C LYS A 112 0.01 1.99 8.64
N VAL A 113 -0.91 2.94 8.55
CA VAL A 113 -0.60 4.36 8.68
C VAL A 113 -0.33 4.66 10.17
N LYS A 114 0.87 5.17 10.45
CA LYS A 114 1.25 5.63 11.78
C LYS A 114 0.86 7.09 11.99
N GLU A 115 1.09 7.92 10.99
CA GLU A 115 0.74 9.35 10.98
C GLU A 115 0.31 9.76 9.58
N GLY A 116 -0.62 10.72 9.48
CA GLY A 116 -1.05 11.27 8.20
C GLY A 116 -2.35 10.67 7.68
N MET A 117 -3.18 10.10 8.52
CA MET A 117 -4.48 9.57 8.08
C MET A 117 -5.38 10.68 7.53
N ASP A 118 -5.26 11.90 8.04
CA ASP A 118 -5.93 13.08 7.49
C ASP A 118 -5.53 13.33 6.04
N VAL A 119 -4.26 13.14 5.69
CA VAL A 119 -3.77 13.22 4.30
C VAL A 119 -4.41 12.13 3.44
N VAL A 120 -4.44 10.90 3.93
CA VAL A 120 -5.07 9.77 3.21
C VAL A 120 -6.51 10.10 2.83
N HIS A 121 -7.27 10.68 3.75
CA HIS A 121 -8.67 11.06 3.51
C HIS A 121 -8.83 12.20 2.49
N THR A 122 -7.78 12.96 2.20
CA THR A 122 -7.82 14.06 1.21
C THR A 122 -7.33 13.66 -0.17
N LEU A 123 -6.81 12.45 -0.33
CA LEU A 123 -6.32 11.97 -1.63
C LEU A 123 -7.46 11.77 -2.61
N TYR A 124 -7.25 12.21 -3.85
CA TYR A 124 -8.16 12.02 -4.99
C TYR A 124 -7.48 11.20 -6.08
N GLN A 125 -8.27 10.61 -6.93
CA GLN A 125 -7.77 9.96 -8.14
C GLN A 125 -6.95 10.96 -8.95
N GLY A 126 -5.71 10.58 -9.29
CA GLY A 126 -4.77 11.44 -9.99
C GLY A 126 -3.75 12.14 -9.10
N ASP A 127 -3.93 12.14 -7.78
CA ASP A 127 -2.85 12.53 -6.87
C ASP A 127 -1.67 11.58 -7.03
N LYS A 128 -0.47 12.04 -6.65
CA LYS A 128 0.77 11.29 -6.86
C LYS A 128 1.52 11.04 -5.57
N ILE A 129 2.25 9.93 -5.56
CA ILE A 129 3.37 9.74 -4.66
C ILE A 129 4.53 10.53 -5.25
N ILE A 130 5.11 11.44 -4.47
CA ILE A 130 6.28 12.23 -4.88
C ILE A 130 7.55 11.44 -4.60
N ASP A 131 7.66 10.90 -3.39
CA ASP A 131 8.85 10.21 -2.92
C ASP A 131 8.50 9.32 -1.73
N VAL A 132 9.25 8.24 -1.52
CA VAL A 132 9.14 7.38 -0.34
C VAL A 132 10.51 7.25 0.30
N ILE A 133 10.65 7.76 1.52
CA ILE A 133 11.89 7.71 2.29
C ILE A 133 11.76 6.61 3.32
N ILE A 134 12.75 5.74 3.39
CA ILE A 134 12.82 4.67 4.38
C ILE A 134 13.48 5.23 5.64
N LEU A 135 12.75 5.15 6.77
CA LEU A 135 13.25 5.55 8.07
C LEU A 135 13.56 4.29 8.88
N LYS A 136 14.70 4.29 9.58
CA LYS A 136 15.01 3.21 10.52
C LYS A 136 14.23 3.45 11.81
N ALA A 137 13.61 2.38 12.32
CA ALA A 137 12.96 2.45 13.61
C ALA A 137 14.00 2.72 14.71
N ASN A 138 13.70 3.65 15.59
CA ASN A 138 14.47 3.84 16.81
C ASN A 138 14.18 2.67 17.75
N LYS A 139 15.25 2.02 18.20
CA LYS A 139 15.13 0.96 19.20
C LYS A 139 14.87 1.53 20.58
#